data_9327f2d33c3ec61dc4c8e61fa80cd313
#
_entry.id   9327f2d33c3ec61dc4c8e61fa80cd313
#
_cell.length_a   1.000
_cell.length_b   1.000
_cell.length_c   1.000
_cell.angle_alpha   90.00
_cell.angle_beta   90.00
_cell.angle_gamma   90.00
#
_symmetry.space_group_name_H-M   'P 1'
#
loop_
_entity.id
_entity.type
_entity.pdbx_description
1 polymer ?
#
loop_
_entity_poly.entity_id
_entity_poly.type
_entity_poly.pdbx_seq_one_letter_code
_entity_poly.pdbx_strand_id
1 'polypeptide(L)'
;MSTEDALLTGHDLVLAHQERAVVDGVSLSLRAGTVTALVGPNGSGKSTLLRSLARLHKPREGRVRLGDRTVWGANALSGKEFARQVTLLTQHRPTPSGVSVRDVVSYGRYPYRSGWRGVDVDGAAAIRRAMDLTGVTLMAERGVDELSGGELQRVWLASCLAQQTSVLLLDEPTNHLDLRYQVEILDVVRDLANEGVAVGVVLHDLDHAAIIADEVVLLSEGTIVATGDIGQVLTTGHLSQAYGVTVHVANDPVTGAIHCRPLGRHSPRPA
;
A
#
# COMPACT_ATOMS: atom_id res chain seq x y z
N MET A 1 -18.59 -10.82 -8.70
CA MET A 1 -17.60 -11.39 -7.76
C MET A 1 -18.05 -11.07 -6.36
N SER A 2 -18.20 -12.06 -5.48
CA SER A 2 -18.82 -11.87 -4.17
C SER A 2 -17.88 -11.19 -3.18
N THR A 3 -18.44 -10.35 -2.31
CA THR A 3 -17.73 -9.64 -1.24
C THR A 3 -17.41 -10.55 -0.03
N GLU A 4 -17.71 -11.85 -0.11
CA GLU A 4 -17.63 -12.77 1.03
C GLU A 4 -16.20 -13.12 1.46
N ASP A 5 -15.21 -13.00 0.56
CA ASP A 5 -13.81 -13.34 0.86
C ASP A 5 -12.92 -12.11 1.14
N ALA A 6 -13.50 -10.92 1.22
CA ALA A 6 -12.73 -9.70 1.44
C ALA A 6 -12.38 -9.52 2.92
N LEU A 7 -11.08 -9.34 3.21
CA LEU A 7 -10.60 -9.08 4.58
C LEU A 7 -10.86 -7.65 5.04
N LEU A 8 -10.61 -6.66 4.16
CA LEU A 8 -10.80 -5.24 4.47
C LEU A 8 -11.59 -4.57 3.35
N THR A 9 -12.71 -3.92 3.70
CA THR A 9 -13.60 -3.28 2.73
C THR A 9 -13.92 -1.85 3.10
N GLY A 10 -14.01 -0.99 2.08
CA GLY A 10 -14.61 0.32 2.13
C GLY A 10 -15.89 0.35 1.30
N HIS A 11 -16.98 0.87 1.83
CA HIS A 11 -18.26 1.00 1.13
C HIS A 11 -18.72 2.45 1.11
N ASP A 12 -18.95 2.98 -0.08
CA ASP A 12 -19.49 4.32 -0.35
C ASP A 12 -18.77 5.41 0.44
N LEU A 13 -17.44 5.33 0.45
CA LEU A 13 -16.61 6.20 1.26
C LEU A 13 -16.62 7.62 0.71
N VAL A 14 -17.04 8.58 1.55
CA VAL A 14 -16.83 10.01 1.35
C VAL A 14 -15.78 10.50 2.34
N LEU A 15 -14.63 10.94 1.82
CA LEU A 15 -13.50 11.40 2.63
C LEU A 15 -13.24 12.87 2.34
N ALA A 16 -12.99 13.66 3.39
CA ALA A 16 -12.78 15.08 3.25
C ALA A 16 -11.60 15.57 4.11
N HIS A 17 -10.85 16.53 3.62
CA HIS A 17 -9.95 17.35 4.42
C HIS A 17 -10.64 18.68 4.72
N GLN A 18 -10.90 18.95 6.00
CA GLN A 18 -11.75 20.06 6.42
C GLN A 18 -13.13 19.98 5.73
N GLU A 19 -13.52 21.00 4.94
CA GLU A 19 -14.79 21.04 4.22
C GLU A 19 -14.72 20.48 2.78
N ARG A 20 -13.52 20.24 2.25
CA ARG A 20 -13.36 19.81 0.85
C ARG A 20 -13.36 18.29 0.77
N ALA A 21 -14.31 17.73 0.03
CA ALA A 21 -14.30 16.32 -0.34
C ALA A 21 -13.09 16.00 -1.23
N VAL A 22 -12.41 14.90 -0.92
CA VAL A 22 -11.22 14.40 -1.62
C VAL A 22 -11.50 13.04 -2.24
N VAL A 23 -12.42 12.28 -1.64
CA VAL A 23 -12.93 11.01 -2.16
C VAL A 23 -14.44 11.06 -2.04
N ASP A 24 -15.16 10.65 -3.09
CA ASP A 24 -16.61 10.73 -3.17
C ASP A 24 -17.21 9.40 -3.64
N GLY A 25 -17.95 8.72 -2.75
CA GLY A 25 -18.69 7.49 -3.04
C GLY A 25 -17.85 6.28 -3.46
N VAL A 26 -16.59 6.19 -3.00
CA VAL A 26 -15.67 5.12 -3.41
C VAL A 26 -15.92 3.84 -2.60
N SER A 27 -16.06 2.71 -3.31
CA SER A 27 -16.13 1.38 -2.72
C SER A 27 -14.99 0.51 -3.25
N LEU A 28 -14.29 -0.22 -2.35
CA LEU A 28 -13.23 -1.16 -2.71
C LEU A 28 -13.09 -2.28 -1.68
N SER A 29 -12.44 -3.36 -2.08
CA SER A 29 -12.25 -4.56 -1.25
C SER A 29 -10.83 -5.08 -1.42
N LEU A 30 -10.19 -5.41 -0.29
CA LEU A 30 -8.89 -6.09 -0.28
C LEU A 30 -9.09 -7.54 0.14
N ARG A 31 -8.61 -8.49 -0.66
CA ARG A 31 -8.79 -9.93 -0.45
C ARG A 31 -7.48 -10.59 -0.02
N ALA A 32 -7.60 -11.66 0.76
CA ALA A 32 -6.46 -12.50 1.11
C ALA A 32 -5.76 -13.03 -0.15
N GLY A 33 -4.44 -12.99 -0.15
CA GLY A 33 -3.64 -13.51 -1.24
C GLY A 33 -3.63 -12.66 -2.51
N THR A 34 -4.16 -11.43 -2.47
CA THR A 34 -4.20 -10.55 -3.64
C THR A 34 -3.53 -9.21 -3.39
N VAL A 35 -2.97 -8.64 -4.47
CA VAL A 35 -2.44 -7.28 -4.51
C VAL A 35 -3.44 -6.41 -5.26
N THR A 36 -4.03 -5.44 -4.57
CA THR A 36 -4.87 -4.39 -5.15
C THR A 36 -4.06 -3.10 -5.29
N ALA A 37 -3.76 -2.69 -6.52
CA ALA A 37 -3.04 -1.46 -6.80
C ALA A 37 -4.00 -0.28 -6.97
N LEU A 38 -3.76 0.81 -6.25
CA LEU A 38 -4.44 2.08 -6.42
C LEU A 38 -3.56 2.99 -7.28
N VAL A 39 -4.04 3.34 -8.46
CA VAL A 39 -3.33 4.19 -9.44
C VAL A 39 -4.16 5.42 -9.80
N GLY A 40 -3.54 6.43 -10.39
CA GLY A 40 -4.21 7.66 -10.81
C GLY A 40 -3.35 8.91 -10.55
N PRO A 41 -3.76 10.08 -11.04
CA PRO A 41 -3.00 11.32 -10.91
C PRO A 41 -2.82 11.76 -9.45
N ASN A 42 -1.87 12.68 -9.22
CA ASN A 42 -1.67 13.28 -7.91
C ASN A 42 -2.94 14.03 -7.48
N GLY A 43 -3.27 13.91 -6.20
CA GLY A 43 -4.49 14.55 -5.65
C GLY A 43 -5.79 13.80 -5.92
N SER A 44 -5.78 12.63 -6.58
CA SER A 44 -6.99 11.84 -6.83
C SER A 44 -7.58 11.14 -5.60
N GLY A 45 -6.96 11.23 -4.43
CA GLY A 45 -7.49 10.69 -3.19
C GLY A 45 -6.91 9.35 -2.73
N LYS A 46 -5.98 8.72 -3.48
CA LYS A 46 -5.40 7.39 -3.18
C LYS A 46 -4.88 7.23 -1.76
N SER A 47 -3.96 8.11 -1.34
CA SER A 47 -3.38 8.07 0.01
C SER A 47 -4.41 8.35 1.10
N THR A 48 -5.39 9.22 0.83
CA THR A 48 -6.48 9.50 1.77
C THR A 48 -7.38 8.28 1.93
N LEU A 49 -7.68 7.60 0.84
CA LEU A 49 -8.44 6.35 0.84
C LEU A 49 -7.70 5.27 1.64
N LEU A 50 -6.40 5.08 1.36
CA LEU A 50 -5.57 4.11 2.08
C LEU A 50 -5.51 4.41 3.59
N ARG A 51 -5.36 5.69 3.97
CA ARG A 51 -5.40 6.12 5.38
C ARG A 51 -6.75 5.88 6.04
N SER A 52 -7.85 5.99 5.29
CA SER A 52 -9.17 5.68 5.82
C SER A 52 -9.32 4.19 6.10
N LEU A 53 -8.86 3.33 5.21
CA LEU A 53 -8.80 1.88 5.42
C LEU A 53 -7.92 1.51 6.63
N ALA A 54 -6.81 2.22 6.83
CA ALA A 54 -5.89 2.05 7.96
C ALA A 54 -6.38 2.66 9.29
N ARG A 55 -7.62 3.14 9.36
CA ARG A 55 -8.18 3.79 10.56
C ARG A 55 -7.46 5.08 10.98
N LEU A 56 -6.82 5.78 10.03
CA LEU A 56 -6.12 7.05 10.28
C LEU A 56 -6.90 8.27 9.77
N HIS A 57 -7.93 8.06 8.94
CA HIS A 57 -8.80 9.12 8.43
C HIS A 57 -10.24 8.64 8.49
N LYS A 58 -11.03 9.21 9.41
CA LYS A 58 -12.43 8.80 9.59
C LYS A 58 -13.26 9.26 8.39
N PRO A 59 -14.04 8.36 7.76
CA PRO A 59 -14.93 8.75 6.67
C PRO A 59 -16.04 9.67 7.19
N ARG A 60 -16.45 10.61 6.33
CA ARG A 60 -17.62 11.49 6.55
C ARG A 60 -18.90 10.70 6.34
N GLU A 61 -18.91 9.89 5.28
CA GLU A 61 -19.98 8.96 4.93
C GLU A 61 -19.39 7.62 4.50
N GLY A 62 -20.23 6.59 4.46
CA GLY A 62 -19.80 5.24 4.17
C GLY A 62 -19.24 4.52 5.39
N ARG A 63 -18.62 3.37 5.16
CA ARG A 63 -18.11 2.52 6.24
C ARG A 63 -16.90 1.72 5.82
N VAL A 64 -15.99 1.50 6.76
CA VAL A 64 -14.86 0.57 6.63
C VAL A 64 -15.13 -0.64 7.52
N ARG A 65 -14.92 -1.85 6.98
CA ARG A 65 -15.06 -3.12 7.71
C ARG A 65 -13.80 -3.96 7.59
N LEU A 66 -13.47 -4.64 8.66
CA LEU A 66 -12.44 -5.68 8.72
C LEU A 66 -13.14 -7.00 9.08
N GLY A 67 -13.29 -7.90 8.11
CA GLY A 67 -14.20 -9.01 8.20
C GLY A 67 -15.63 -8.52 8.56
N ASP A 68 -16.22 -9.11 9.58
CA ASP A 68 -17.56 -8.75 10.05
C ASP A 68 -17.61 -7.53 10.99
N ARG A 69 -16.45 -6.97 11.37
CA ARG A 69 -16.35 -5.88 12.33
C ARG A 69 -16.22 -4.53 11.64
N THR A 70 -16.91 -3.53 12.15
CA THR A 70 -16.70 -2.15 11.72
C THR A 70 -15.39 -1.61 12.29
N VAL A 71 -14.70 -0.78 11.50
CA VAL A 71 -13.43 -0.14 11.91
C VAL A 71 -13.69 1.08 12.79
N TRP A 72 -14.85 1.72 12.61
CA TRP A 72 -15.27 2.93 13.32
C TRP A 72 -16.57 2.71 14.08
N GLY A 73 -16.79 3.42 15.18
CA GLY A 73 -18.04 3.39 15.95
C GLY A 73 -17.93 2.59 17.26
N ALA A 74 -19.07 2.45 17.96
CA ALA A 74 -19.12 1.88 19.31
C ALA A 74 -18.73 0.39 19.38
N ASN A 75 -19.00 -0.37 18.30
CA ASN A 75 -18.68 -1.81 18.22
C ASN A 75 -17.40 -2.08 17.40
N ALA A 76 -16.56 -1.06 17.20
CA ALA A 76 -15.32 -1.21 16.49
C ALA A 76 -14.30 -2.04 17.29
N LEU A 77 -13.37 -2.65 16.57
CA LEU A 77 -12.17 -3.26 17.17
C LEU A 77 -11.43 -2.25 18.05
N SER A 78 -10.82 -2.68 19.14
CA SER A 78 -9.87 -1.83 19.85
C SER A 78 -8.70 -1.46 18.92
N GLY A 79 -8.01 -0.34 19.21
CA GLY A 79 -6.85 0.05 18.40
C GLY A 79 -5.77 -1.04 18.31
N LYS A 80 -5.59 -1.78 19.40
CA LYS A 80 -4.61 -2.86 19.48
C LYS A 80 -5.02 -4.09 18.66
N GLU A 81 -6.29 -4.48 18.71
CA GLU A 81 -6.83 -5.59 17.90
C GLU A 81 -6.76 -5.26 16.41
N PHE A 82 -7.12 -4.02 16.04
CA PHE A 82 -7.02 -3.55 14.66
C PHE A 82 -5.56 -3.55 14.18
N ALA A 83 -4.64 -3.01 14.98
CA ALA A 83 -3.21 -2.97 14.65
C ALA A 83 -2.56 -4.35 14.54
N ARG A 84 -3.15 -5.42 15.10
CA ARG A 84 -2.66 -6.80 14.87
C ARG A 84 -3.11 -7.38 13.54
N GLN A 85 -4.02 -6.74 12.84
CA GLN A 85 -4.59 -7.23 11.59
C GLN A 85 -4.30 -6.33 10.39
N VAL A 86 -4.08 -5.04 10.62
CA VAL A 86 -3.82 -4.05 9.56
C VAL A 86 -2.60 -3.22 9.90
N THR A 87 -1.68 -3.09 8.98
CA THR A 87 -0.54 -2.15 9.05
C THR A 87 -0.52 -1.23 7.85
N LEU A 88 0.06 -0.04 8.00
CA LEU A 88 0.23 0.93 6.93
C LEU A 88 1.66 1.48 6.91
N LEU A 89 2.32 1.34 5.76
CA LEU A 89 3.51 2.10 5.42
C LEU A 89 3.07 3.44 4.81
N THR A 90 3.28 4.55 5.52
CA THR A 90 2.98 5.90 5.00
C THR A 90 4.16 6.47 4.22
N GLN A 91 3.90 7.37 3.27
CA GLN A 91 4.92 8.02 2.44
C GLN A 91 5.95 8.82 3.28
N HIS A 92 5.48 9.57 4.26
CA HIS A 92 6.37 10.39 5.11
C HIS A 92 6.44 9.81 6.52
N ARG A 93 7.66 9.62 7.00
CA ARG A 93 7.94 9.17 8.37
C ARG A 93 9.05 9.99 8.99
N PRO A 94 8.95 10.32 10.28
CA PRO A 94 10.03 11.02 10.97
C PRO A 94 11.27 10.10 11.04
N THR A 95 12.44 10.70 10.98
CA THR A 95 13.70 10.01 11.28
C THR A 95 14.02 10.24 12.76
N PRO A 96 13.78 9.26 13.65
CA PRO A 96 14.12 9.42 15.05
C PRO A 96 15.63 9.42 15.24
N SER A 97 16.16 10.29 16.09
CA SER A 97 17.60 10.32 16.41
C SER A 97 17.92 9.38 17.58
N GLY A 98 19.11 8.80 17.56
CA GLY A 98 19.63 7.99 18.66
C GLY A 98 18.98 6.62 18.82
N VAL A 99 18.34 6.10 17.78
CA VAL A 99 17.77 4.74 17.75
C VAL A 99 18.38 3.92 16.63
N SER A 100 18.57 2.63 16.87
CA SER A 100 19.11 1.70 15.87
C SER A 100 18.04 1.26 14.86
N VAL A 101 18.47 0.72 13.72
CA VAL A 101 17.61 0.05 12.76
C VAL A 101 16.77 -1.04 13.44
N ARG A 102 17.39 -1.88 14.27
CA ARG A 102 16.70 -2.94 15.02
C ARG A 102 15.60 -2.38 15.93
N ASP A 103 15.85 -1.26 16.58
CA ASP A 103 14.85 -0.63 17.45
C ASP A 103 13.64 -0.18 16.67
N VAL A 104 13.86 0.49 15.52
CA VAL A 104 12.76 0.94 14.63
C VAL A 104 11.95 -0.25 14.10
N VAL A 105 12.62 -1.33 13.67
CA VAL A 105 11.90 -2.54 13.23
C VAL A 105 11.09 -3.13 14.38
N SER A 106 11.61 -3.08 15.62
CA SER A 106 10.92 -3.58 16.81
C SER A 106 9.62 -2.81 17.13
N TYR A 107 9.44 -1.58 16.64
CA TYR A 107 8.20 -0.83 16.82
C TYR A 107 6.99 -1.53 16.18
N GLY A 108 7.19 -2.29 15.11
CA GLY A 108 6.16 -3.13 14.51
C GLY A 108 5.56 -4.14 15.50
N ARG A 109 6.29 -4.52 16.53
CA ARG A 109 5.82 -5.47 17.57
C ARG A 109 5.06 -4.82 18.72
N TYR A 110 4.89 -3.49 18.72
CA TYR A 110 4.16 -2.79 19.77
C TYR A 110 2.74 -3.34 20.05
N PRO A 111 1.93 -3.72 19.05
CA PRO A 111 0.61 -4.29 19.29
C PRO A 111 0.62 -5.64 20.06
N TYR A 112 1.75 -6.34 20.07
CA TYR A 112 1.88 -7.64 20.75
C TYR A 112 2.37 -7.53 22.20
N ARG A 113 2.96 -6.39 22.58
CA ARG A 113 3.39 -6.17 23.96
C ARG A 113 2.16 -6.02 24.86
N SER A 114 2.02 -6.87 25.88
CA SER A 114 0.92 -6.83 26.85
C SER A 114 1.41 -6.40 28.22
N GLY A 115 0.89 -5.23 28.71
CA GLY A 115 1.25 -4.71 30.05
C GLY A 115 2.73 -4.37 30.22
N TRP A 116 3.15 -4.11 31.46
CA TRP A 116 4.54 -3.73 31.79
C TRP A 116 5.56 -4.89 31.58
N ARG A 117 5.11 -6.15 31.51
CA ARG A 117 5.97 -7.35 31.40
C ARG A 117 5.52 -8.32 30.29
N GLY A 118 4.70 -7.86 29.32
CA GLY A 118 4.21 -8.71 28.23
C GLY A 118 5.36 -9.19 27.35
N VAL A 119 5.62 -10.49 27.38
CA VAL A 119 6.61 -11.14 26.52
C VAL A 119 5.97 -11.39 25.16
N ASP A 120 6.54 -10.82 24.11
CA ASP A 120 6.24 -11.18 22.72
C ASP A 120 7.14 -12.35 22.32
N VAL A 121 6.62 -13.57 22.45
CA VAL A 121 7.39 -14.80 22.24
C VAL A 121 7.95 -14.89 20.82
N ASP A 122 7.18 -14.45 19.83
CA ASP A 122 7.54 -14.53 18.42
C ASP A 122 8.29 -13.29 17.92
N GLY A 123 8.37 -12.24 18.75
CA GLY A 123 8.87 -10.93 18.36
C GLY A 123 10.27 -10.95 17.76
N ALA A 124 11.19 -11.67 18.40
CA ALA A 124 12.57 -11.75 17.91
C ALA A 124 12.69 -12.45 16.54
N ALA A 125 11.89 -13.48 16.30
CA ALA A 125 11.83 -14.16 15.00
C ALA A 125 11.19 -13.30 13.92
N ALA A 126 10.09 -12.61 14.25
CA ALA A 126 9.40 -11.69 13.34
C ALA A 126 10.30 -10.51 12.91
N ILE A 127 11.03 -9.92 13.87
CA ILE A 127 11.99 -8.83 13.59
C ILE A 127 13.10 -9.33 12.66
N ARG A 128 13.72 -10.48 12.95
CA ARG A 128 14.79 -11.03 12.09
C ARG A 128 14.27 -11.28 10.66
N ARG A 129 13.14 -12.01 10.53
CA ARG A 129 12.53 -12.26 9.20
C ARG A 129 12.26 -10.97 8.45
N ALA A 130 11.69 -9.96 9.09
CA ALA A 130 11.37 -8.69 8.45
C ALA A 130 12.64 -7.96 7.97
N MET A 131 13.72 -7.97 8.76
CA MET A 131 15.01 -7.39 8.40
C MET A 131 15.68 -8.13 7.24
N ASP A 132 15.58 -9.46 7.22
CA ASP A 132 16.12 -10.27 6.12
C ASP A 132 15.38 -10.02 4.82
N LEU A 133 14.03 -10.01 4.82
CA LEU A 133 13.19 -9.74 3.66
C LEU A 133 13.44 -8.36 3.04
N THR A 134 13.79 -7.37 3.85
CA THR A 134 14.04 -6.00 3.36
C THR A 134 15.53 -5.67 3.18
N GLY A 135 16.41 -6.64 3.40
CA GLY A 135 17.86 -6.50 3.21
C GLY A 135 18.51 -5.49 4.17
N VAL A 136 17.97 -5.31 5.39
CA VAL A 136 18.50 -4.35 6.38
C VAL A 136 19.25 -5.02 7.54
N THR A 137 19.42 -6.32 7.52
CA THR A 137 20.05 -7.10 8.60
C THR A 137 21.48 -6.65 8.89
N LEU A 138 22.29 -6.35 7.85
CA LEU A 138 23.67 -5.91 8.02
C LEU A 138 23.82 -4.54 8.67
N MET A 139 22.75 -3.72 8.67
CA MET A 139 22.75 -2.40 9.29
C MET A 139 21.98 -2.33 10.60
N ALA A 140 21.70 -3.48 11.23
CA ALA A 140 20.86 -3.61 12.42
C ALA A 140 21.23 -2.65 13.57
N GLU A 141 22.50 -2.46 13.80
CA GLU A 141 23.03 -1.65 14.91
C GLU A 141 23.38 -0.20 14.49
N ARG A 142 23.21 0.17 13.20
CA ARG A 142 23.43 1.55 12.75
C ARG A 142 22.31 2.45 13.24
N GLY A 143 22.63 3.72 13.49
CA GLY A 143 21.65 4.77 13.75
C GLY A 143 20.79 5.02 12.51
N VAL A 144 19.47 5.16 12.68
CA VAL A 144 18.59 5.42 11.53
C VAL A 144 18.77 6.82 10.95
N ASP A 145 19.34 7.75 11.70
CA ASP A 145 19.73 9.09 11.28
C ASP A 145 21.00 9.12 10.38
N GLU A 146 21.72 8.01 10.30
CA GLU A 146 22.87 7.82 9.41
C GLU A 146 22.52 7.18 8.07
N LEU A 147 21.23 6.84 7.85
CA LEU A 147 20.78 6.11 6.68
C LEU A 147 20.43 7.03 5.51
N SER A 148 20.66 6.55 4.29
CA SER A 148 20.07 7.15 3.09
C SER A 148 18.55 7.03 3.11
N GLY A 149 17.85 7.86 2.32
CA GLY A 149 16.38 7.80 2.22
C GLY A 149 15.84 6.42 1.83
N GLY A 150 16.51 5.73 0.91
CA GLY A 150 16.14 4.39 0.48
C GLY A 150 16.39 3.32 1.55
N GLU A 151 17.51 3.42 2.29
CA GLU A 151 17.77 2.53 3.43
C GLU A 151 16.71 2.74 4.52
N LEU A 152 16.40 3.97 4.86
CA LEU A 152 15.38 4.32 5.86
C LEU A 152 14.00 3.80 5.44
N GLN A 153 13.63 3.89 4.16
CA GLN A 153 12.37 3.37 3.65
C GLN A 153 12.26 1.85 3.83
N ARG A 154 13.34 1.11 3.55
CA ARG A 154 13.39 -0.35 3.79
C ARG A 154 13.29 -0.70 5.28
N VAL A 155 13.88 0.10 6.16
CA VAL A 155 13.75 -0.08 7.62
C VAL A 155 12.29 0.10 8.07
N TRP A 156 11.58 1.10 7.55
CA TRP A 156 10.18 1.29 7.86
C TRP A 156 9.29 0.19 7.28
N LEU A 157 9.61 -0.31 6.08
CA LEU A 157 8.93 -1.49 5.53
C LEU A 157 9.16 -2.70 6.44
N ALA A 158 10.41 -2.94 6.89
CA ALA A 158 10.70 -4.01 7.85
C ALA A 158 9.87 -3.87 9.13
N SER A 159 9.69 -2.65 9.65
CA SER A 159 8.83 -2.41 10.82
C SER A 159 7.37 -2.82 10.56
N CYS A 160 6.83 -2.53 9.37
CA CYS A 160 5.49 -2.99 8.98
C CYS A 160 5.42 -4.51 8.87
N LEU A 161 6.43 -5.16 8.25
CA LEU A 161 6.47 -6.61 8.10
C LEU A 161 6.64 -7.35 9.43
N ALA A 162 7.43 -6.77 10.35
CA ALA A 162 7.59 -7.33 11.70
C ALA A 162 6.25 -7.39 12.47
N GLN A 163 5.28 -6.57 12.11
CA GLN A 163 3.94 -6.58 12.70
C GLN A 163 3.13 -7.84 12.35
N GLN A 164 3.44 -8.55 11.24
CA GLN A 164 2.80 -9.80 10.82
C GLN A 164 1.27 -9.69 10.76
N THR A 165 0.77 -8.76 9.98
CA THR A 165 -0.66 -8.51 9.81
C THR A 165 -1.24 -9.28 8.63
N SER A 166 -2.55 -9.56 8.66
CA SER A 166 -3.28 -10.14 7.54
C SER A 166 -3.55 -9.15 6.40
N VAL A 167 -3.47 -7.83 6.69
CA VAL A 167 -3.62 -6.76 5.69
C VAL A 167 -2.41 -5.84 5.76
N LEU A 168 -1.76 -5.63 4.62
CA LEU A 168 -0.65 -4.71 4.43
C LEU A 168 -1.06 -3.58 3.49
N LEU A 169 -0.98 -2.36 3.96
CA LEU A 169 -1.25 -1.15 3.18
C LEU A 169 0.06 -0.40 2.94
N LEU A 170 0.33 -0.03 1.69
CA LEU A 170 1.58 0.61 1.27
C LEU A 170 1.29 1.89 0.49
N ASP A 171 1.70 3.03 1.02
CA ASP A 171 1.55 4.34 0.36
C ASP A 171 2.87 4.71 -0.33
N GLU A 172 2.96 4.47 -1.64
CA GLU A 172 4.11 4.75 -2.51
C GLU A 172 5.43 4.10 -2.03
N PRO A 173 5.47 2.77 -1.87
CA PRO A 173 6.62 2.08 -1.25
C PRO A 173 7.89 2.12 -2.11
N THR A 174 7.79 2.37 -3.41
CA THR A 174 8.92 2.38 -4.36
C THR A 174 9.48 3.77 -4.64
N ASN A 175 8.88 4.84 -4.10
CA ASN A 175 9.35 6.20 -4.35
C ASN A 175 10.74 6.45 -3.75
N HIS A 176 11.55 7.24 -4.47
CA HIS A 176 12.91 7.62 -4.09
C HIS A 176 13.90 6.45 -3.93
N LEU A 177 13.56 5.27 -4.42
CA LEU A 177 14.43 4.11 -4.49
C LEU A 177 15.09 4.01 -5.87
N ASP A 178 16.29 3.48 -5.91
CA ASP A 178 16.90 3.06 -7.17
C ASP A 178 16.21 1.79 -7.73
N LEU A 179 16.43 1.53 -9.02
CA LEU A 179 15.74 0.48 -9.76
C LEU A 179 15.85 -0.91 -9.09
N ARG A 180 17.01 -1.23 -8.51
CA ARG A 180 17.22 -2.51 -7.84
C ARG A 180 16.28 -2.68 -6.65
N TYR A 181 16.22 -1.67 -5.77
CA TYR A 181 15.40 -1.74 -4.57
C TYR A 181 13.90 -1.62 -4.86
N GLN A 182 13.52 -0.94 -5.95
CA GLN A 182 12.13 -0.97 -6.43
C GLN A 182 11.70 -2.40 -6.75
N VAL A 183 12.49 -3.13 -7.52
CA VAL A 183 12.22 -4.53 -7.88
C VAL A 183 12.17 -5.41 -6.62
N GLU A 184 13.17 -5.32 -5.75
CA GLU A 184 13.21 -6.10 -4.50
C GLU A 184 11.96 -5.88 -3.62
N ILE A 185 11.44 -4.64 -3.53
CA ILE A 185 10.21 -4.35 -2.77
C ILE A 185 8.98 -4.93 -3.47
N LEU A 186 8.89 -4.84 -4.79
CA LEU A 186 7.77 -5.41 -5.54
C LEU A 186 7.72 -6.94 -5.38
N ASP A 187 8.88 -7.60 -5.41
CA ASP A 187 9.00 -9.04 -5.16
C ASP A 187 8.53 -9.39 -3.74
N VAL A 188 8.97 -8.66 -2.72
CA VAL A 188 8.51 -8.85 -1.34
C VAL A 188 6.99 -8.69 -1.22
N VAL A 189 6.41 -7.68 -1.87
CA VAL A 189 4.96 -7.45 -1.89
C VAL A 189 4.23 -8.64 -2.51
N ARG A 190 4.73 -9.18 -3.63
CA ARG A 190 4.14 -10.33 -4.30
C ARG A 190 4.25 -11.60 -3.45
N ASP A 191 5.42 -11.84 -2.84
CA ASP A 191 5.63 -13.00 -1.99
C ASP A 191 4.69 -13.00 -0.77
N LEU A 192 4.49 -11.86 -0.13
CA LEU A 192 3.55 -11.71 0.99
C LEU A 192 2.11 -11.99 0.56
N ALA A 193 1.71 -11.54 -0.61
CA ALA A 193 0.38 -11.86 -1.13
C ALA A 193 0.26 -13.36 -1.41
N ASN A 194 1.28 -14.00 -1.98
CA ASN A 194 1.30 -15.46 -2.19
C ASN A 194 1.24 -16.25 -0.86
N GLU A 195 1.72 -15.66 0.24
CA GLU A 195 1.58 -16.20 1.61
C GLU A 195 0.19 -15.95 2.23
N GLY A 196 -0.73 -15.30 1.51
CA GLY A 196 -2.11 -15.08 1.94
C GLY A 196 -2.39 -13.68 2.53
N VAL A 197 -1.43 -12.76 2.53
CA VAL A 197 -1.65 -11.39 2.98
C VAL A 197 -2.49 -10.63 1.95
N ALA A 198 -3.50 -9.87 2.40
CA ALA A 198 -4.21 -8.92 1.54
C ALA A 198 -3.39 -7.64 1.42
N VAL A 199 -2.98 -7.27 0.21
CA VAL A 199 -2.14 -6.09 0.01
C VAL A 199 -2.91 -5.00 -0.74
N GLY A 200 -2.95 -3.79 -0.16
CA GLY A 200 -3.39 -2.57 -0.83
C GLY A 200 -2.20 -1.64 -1.05
N VAL A 201 -1.86 -1.33 -2.28
CA VAL A 201 -0.67 -0.53 -2.60
C VAL A 201 -1.00 0.66 -3.50
N VAL A 202 -0.56 1.86 -3.11
CA VAL A 202 -0.57 3.04 -3.99
C VAL A 202 0.71 3.04 -4.80
N LEU A 203 0.59 3.09 -6.12
CA LEU A 203 1.73 3.15 -7.04
C LEU A 203 1.57 4.34 -8.00
N HIS A 204 2.69 5.01 -8.27
CA HIS A 204 2.77 6.05 -9.30
C HIS A 204 3.16 5.48 -10.66
N ASP A 205 4.00 4.47 -10.66
CA ASP A 205 4.43 3.78 -11.86
C ASP A 205 3.38 2.73 -12.26
N LEU A 206 2.80 2.91 -13.44
CA LEU A 206 1.78 2.01 -13.98
C LEU A 206 2.37 0.66 -14.40
N ASP A 207 3.63 0.63 -14.82
CA ASP A 207 4.31 -0.60 -15.17
C ASP A 207 4.58 -1.44 -13.90
N HIS A 208 4.89 -0.80 -12.76
CA HIS A 208 4.95 -1.50 -11.47
C HIS A 208 3.59 -2.11 -11.10
N ALA A 209 2.50 -1.37 -11.29
CA ALA A 209 1.16 -1.92 -11.04
C ALA A 209 0.85 -3.11 -11.96
N ALA A 210 1.22 -3.01 -13.23
CA ALA A 210 1.03 -4.09 -14.21
C ALA A 210 1.82 -5.38 -13.87
N ILE A 211 2.96 -5.24 -13.16
CA ILE A 211 3.81 -6.38 -12.78
C ILE A 211 3.24 -7.12 -11.57
N ILE A 212 2.76 -6.41 -10.54
CA ILE A 212 2.47 -7.06 -9.26
C ILE A 212 0.99 -7.17 -8.91
N ALA A 213 0.10 -6.37 -9.53
CA ALA A 213 -1.29 -6.32 -9.10
C ALA A 213 -2.11 -7.50 -9.66
N ASP A 214 -3.06 -7.97 -8.86
CA ASP A 214 -4.15 -8.85 -9.29
C ASP A 214 -5.38 -8.01 -9.67
N GLU A 215 -5.61 -6.90 -8.94
CA GLU A 215 -6.66 -5.93 -9.20
C GLU A 215 -6.07 -4.52 -9.24
N VAL A 216 -6.63 -3.68 -10.11
CA VAL A 216 -6.29 -2.25 -10.20
C VAL A 216 -7.52 -1.40 -9.94
N VAL A 217 -7.36 -0.35 -9.15
CA VAL A 217 -8.36 0.70 -8.92
C VAL A 217 -7.78 2.01 -9.45
N LEU A 218 -8.33 2.50 -10.54
CA LEU A 218 -7.92 3.77 -11.15
C LEU A 218 -8.82 4.89 -10.60
N LEU A 219 -8.21 5.80 -9.83
CA LEU A 219 -8.88 6.96 -9.27
C LEU A 219 -8.53 8.23 -10.05
N SER A 220 -9.53 9.08 -10.27
CA SER A 220 -9.35 10.45 -10.74
C SER A 220 -10.37 11.35 -10.05
N GLU A 221 -9.96 12.55 -9.65
CA GLU A 221 -10.83 13.56 -9.03
C GLU A 221 -11.72 13.03 -7.89
N GLY A 222 -11.17 12.12 -7.08
CA GLY A 222 -11.87 11.55 -5.91
C GLY A 222 -12.84 10.41 -6.22
N THR A 223 -12.98 9.99 -7.47
CA THR A 223 -13.90 8.93 -7.90
C THR A 223 -13.15 7.77 -8.60
N ILE A 224 -13.78 6.60 -8.67
CA ILE A 224 -13.25 5.47 -9.44
C ILE A 224 -13.61 5.66 -10.92
N VAL A 225 -12.58 5.72 -11.78
CA VAL A 225 -12.73 5.71 -13.24
C VAL A 225 -12.94 4.29 -13.76
N ALA A 226 -12.13 3.35 -13.24
CA ALA A 226 -12.23 1.93 -13.59
C ALA A 226 -11.66 1.08 -12.45
N THR A 227 -12.19 -0.14 -12.29
CA THR A 227 -11.68 -1.16 -11.36
C THR A 227 -11.83 -2.55 -11.96
N GLY A 228 -10.90 -3.44 -11.67
CA GLY A 228 -10.89 -4.82 -12.16
C GLY A 228 -9.49 -5.32 -12.46
N ASP A 229 -9.40 -6.32 -13.34
CA ASP A 229 -8.14 -6.89 -13.77
C ASP A 229 -7.27 -5.88 -14.52
N ILE A 230 -5.95 -6.07 -14.50
CA ILE A 230 -4.95 -5.17 -15.09
C ILE A 230 -5.33 -4.76 -16.53
N GLY A 231 -5.62 -5.74 -17.40
CA GLY A 231 -5.94 -5.49 -18.80
C GLY A 231 -7.26 -4.76 -19.04
N GLN A 232 -8.20 -4.81 -18.10
CA GLN A 232 -9.48 -4.10 -18.17
C GLN A 232 -9.34 -2.65 -17.74
N VAL A 233 -8.45 -2.36 -16.80
CA VAL A 233 -8.27 -1.04 -16.19
C VAL A 233 -7.19 -0.24 -16.89
N LEU A 234 -6.01 -0.83 -17.14
CA LEU A 234 -4.88 -0.16 -17.78
C LEU A 234 -5.08 -0.14 -19.31
N THR A 235 -6.01 0.66 -19.76
CA THR A 235 -6.32 0.89 -21.19
C THR A 235 -5.95 2.30 -21.60
N THR A 236 -5.63 2.50 -22.88
CA THR A 236 -5.36 3.83 -23.46
C THR A 236 -6.50 4.81 -23.14
N GLY A 237 -7.77 4.37 -23.24
CA GLY A 237 -8.94 5.20 -22.95
C GLY A 237 -9.00 5.67 -21.50
N HIS A 238 -9.01 4.71 -20.56
CA HIS A 238 -9.13 5.02 -19.13
C HIS A 238 -7.96 5.86 -18.63
N LEU A 239 -6.72 5.49 -19.01
CA LEU A 239 -5.54 6.22 -18.56
C LEU A 239 -5.49 7.63 -19.15
N SER A 240 -5.79 7.79 -20.45
CA SER A 240 -5.79 9.11 -21.06
C SER A 240 -6.87 10.03 -20.46
N GLN A 241 -8.04 9.49 -20.15
CA GLN A 241 -9.10 10.21 -19.44
C GLN A 241 -8.65 10.62 -18.03
N ALA A 242 -8.12 9.68 -17.24
CA ALA A 242 -7.76 9.93 -15.84
C ALA A 242 -6.60 10.92 -15.70
N TYR A 243 -5.57 10.80 -16.56
CA TYR A 243 -4.35 11.61 -16.46
C TYR A 243 -4.39 12.92 -17.28
N GLY A 244 -5.40 13.11 -18.14
CA GLY A 244 -5.53 14.30 -18.98
C GLY A 244 -4.44 14.44 -20.07
N VAL A 245 -3.73 13.34 -20.37
CA VAL A 245 -2.71 13.26 -21.42
C VAL A 245 -2.90 11.96 -22.19
N THR A 246 -2.53 11.91 -23.47
CA THR A 246 -2.58 10.66 -24.22
C THR A 246 -1.60 9.64 -23.61
N VAL A 247 -2.10 8.49 -23.16
CA VAL A 247 -1.28 7.38 -22.69
C VAL A 247 -1.45 6.22 -23.66
N HIS A 248 -0.36 5.80 -24.29
CA HIS A 248 -0.34 4.62 -25.14
C HIS A 248 -0.10 3.38 -24.27
N VAL A 249 -0.99 2.41 -24.38
CA VAL A 249 -0.88 1.13 -23.68
C VAL A 249 -0.63 0.04 -24.72
N ALA A 250 0.42 -0.75 -24.52
CA ALA A 250 0.81 -1.85 -25.40
C ALA A 250 1.25 -3.05 -24.58
N ASN A 251 1.06 -4.23 -25.14
CA ASN A 251 1.63 -5.45 -24.58
C ASN A 251 3.01 -5.69 -25.17
N ASP A 252 3.96 -6.02 -24.32
CA ASP A 252 5.26 -6.50 -24.76
C ASP A 252 5.10 -7.80 -25.57
N PRO A 253 5.61 -7.88 -26.80
CA PRO A 253 5.37 -9.03 -27.68
C PRO A 253 6.07 -10.32 -27.22
N VAL A 254 7.04 -10.22 -26.29
CA VAL A 254 7.80 -11.37 -25.78
C VAL A 254 7.24 -11.86 -24.46
N THR A 255 6.97 -10.95 -23.55
CA THR A 255 6.55 -11.26 -22.17
C THR A 255 5.05 -11.20 -21.96
N GLY A 256 4.31 -10.52 -22.86
CA GLY A 256 2.89 -10.21 -22.70
C GLY A 256 2.62 -9.09 -21.65
N ALA A 257 3.66 -8.55 -21.01
CA ALA A 257 3.51 -7.51 -20.00
C ALA A 257 2.90 -6.24 -20.58
N ILE A 258 2.05 -5.59 -19.81
CA ILE A 258 1.45 -4.31 -20.17
C ILE A 258 2.44 -3.20 -19.88
N HIS A 259 2.68 -2.32 -20.86
CA HIS A 259 3.46 -1.10 -20.73
C HIS A 259 2.62 0.14 -21.01
N CYS A 260 2.75 1.13 -20.14
CA CYS A 260 2.02 2.37 -20.19
C CYS A 260 2.94 3.56 -20.48
N ARG A 261 2.86 4.11 -21.69
CA ARG A 261 3.72 5.22 -22.13
C ARG A 261 2.92 6.51 -22.33
N PRO A 262 3.12 7.54 -21.52
CA PRO A 262 2.53 8.85 -21.79
C PRO A 262 3.17 9.47 -23.04
N LEU A 263 2.34 10.08 -23.90
CA LEU A 263 2.76 10.73 -25.12
C LEU A 263 2.77 12.25 -24.95
N GLY A 264 3.96 12.82 -24.95
CA GLY A 264 4.16 14.26 -24.94
C GLY A 264 4.26 14.84 -26.36
N ARG A 265 4.46 16.16 -26.44
CA ARG A 265 4.55 16.92 -27.69
C ARG A 265 5.64 16.41 -28.64
N HIS A 266 6.73 15.86 -28.08
CA HIS A 266 7.89 15.39 -28.82
C HIS A 266 7.99 13.85 -28.88
N SER A 267 6.95 13.15 -28.41
CA SER A 267 6.92 11.68 -28.50
C SER A 267 6.69 11.25 -29.96
N PRO A 268 7.40 10.22 -30.44
CA PRO A 268 7.06 9.59 -31.70
C PRO A 268 5.62 9.07 -31.64
N ARG A 269 4.82 9.41 -32.66
CA ARG A 269 3.46 8.88 -32.76
C ARG A 269 3.54 7.45 -33.29
N PRO A 270 2.73 6.50 -32.74
CA PRO A 270 2.59 5.21 -33.37
C PRO A 270 2.10 5.39 -34.81
N ALA A 271 2.65 4.59 -35.72
CA ALA A 271 2.28 4.58 -37.13
C ALA A 271 0.84 4.13 -37.35
#